data_0d681d3a5394385f2c67ee8777c2d333
#
_entry.id   0d681d3a5394385f2c67ee8777c2d333
#
_cell.length_a   1.000
_cell.length_b   1.000
_cell.length_c   1.000
_cell.angle_alpha   90.00
_cell.angle_beta   90.00
_cell.angle_gamma   90.00
#
_symmetry.space_group_name_H-M   'P 1'
#
loop_
_entity.id
_entity.type
_entity.pdbx_description
1 polymer ?
#
loop_
_entity_poly.entity_id
_entity_poly.type
_entity_poly.pdbx_seq_one_letter_code
_entity_poly.pdbx_strand_id
1 'polypeptide(L)' 'PQMCILIHNTPKSNLTEAMFRDFIIRNGDGFGAAWSDGKKVHTIKLLDPTAKELAYVYNQHIKGRDAIIHLRMRTH' A
#
# COMPACT_ATOMS: atom_id res chain seq x y z
N PRO A 1 21.47 -1.85 -1.75
CA PRO A 1 20.65 -1.83 -0.56
C PRO A 1 19.18 -1.90 -0.88
N GLN A 2 18.45 -2.54 -0.02
CA GLN A 2 17.03 -2.67 -0.13
C GLN A 2 16.35 -1.43 0.44
N MET A 3 15.44 -0.84 -0.31
CA MET A 3 14.69 0.31 0.15
C MET A 3 13.22 -0.05 0.25
N CYS A 4 12.59 0.38 1.33
CA CYS A 4 11.19 0.15 1.58
C CYS A 4 10.52 1.46 1.95
N ILE A 5 9.25 1.59 1.57
CA ILE A 5 8.42 2.70 2.01
C ILE A 5 7.39 2.13 2.97
N LEU A 6 7.30 2.75 4.16
CA LEU A 6 6.29 2.41 5.15
C LEU A 6 5.38 3.61 5.30
N ILE A 7 4.08 3.41 5.12
CA ILE A 7 3.09 4.48 5.19
C ILE A 7 2.08 4.16 6.28
N HIS A 8 1.87 5.12 7.18
CA HIS A 8 0.76 5.06 8.11
C HIS A 8 -0.42 5.80 7.47
N ASN A 9 -1.40 5.03 7.03
CA ASN A 9 -2.65 5.60 6.50
C ASN A 9 -3.59 5.91 7.65
N THR A 10 -4.13 7.11 7.67
CA THR A 10 -5.13 7.51 8.69
C THR A 10 -6.49 7.65 8.01
N PRO A 11 -7.59 7.78 8.77
CA PRO A 11 -8.91 8.01 8.17
C PRO A 11 -8.99 9.24 7.27
N LYS A 12 -8.07 10.19 7.44
CA LYS A 12 -8.04 11.41 6.63
C LYS A 12 -7.08 11.31 5.44
N SER A 13 -6.28 10.26 5.36
CA SER A 13 -5.33 10.07 4.28
C SER A 13 -6.05 9.80 2.95
N ASN A 14 -5.46 10.24 1.86
CA ASN A 14 -5.99 9.97 0.54
C ASN A 14 -4.85 9.71 -0.42
N LEU A 15 -4.55 8.45 -0.67
CA LEU A 15 -3.52 8.05 -1.62
C LEU A 15 -4.16 7.88 -3.00
N THR A 16 -3.63 8.59 -3.98
CA THR A 16 -4.17 8.59 -5.33
C THR A 16 -3.40 7.63 -6.23
N GLU A 17 -3.97 7.30 -7.37
CA GLU A 17 -3.28 6.47 -8.37
C GLU A 17 -1.96 7.11 -8.79
N ALA A 18 -1.92 8.44 -8.94
CA ALA A 18 -0.69 9.15 -9.31
C ALA A 18 0.39 8.97 -8.25
N MET A 19 0.01 9.02 -6.96
CA MET A 19 0.95 8.79 -5.87
C MET A 19 1.46 7.35 -5.90
N PHE A 20 0.60 6.37 -6.13
CA PHE A 20 1.02 4.98 -6.25
C PHE A 20 1.95 4.78 -7.45
N ARG A 21 1.71 5.47 -8.55
CA ARG A 21 2.59 5.41 -9.71
C ARG A 21 4.01 5.87 -9.35
N ASP A 22 4.10 6.97 -8.60
CA ASP A 22 5.40 7.47 -8.15
C ASP A 22 6.09 6.50 -7.20
N PHE A 23 5.33 5.88 -6.29
CA PHE A 23 5.89 4.90 -5.36
C PHE A 23 6.42 3.66 -6.10
N ILE A 24 5.68 3.18 -7.11
CA ILE A 24 6.04 1.98 -7.85
C ILE A 24 7.35 2.16 -8.63
N ILE A 25 7.60 3.35 -9.15
CA ILE A 25 8.85 3.62 -9.86
C ILE A 25 10.05 3.26 -9.00
N ARG A 26 9.95 3.45 -7.70
CA ARG A 26 11.06 3.21 -6.77
C ARG A 26 10.91 1.90 -6.00
N ASN A 27 9.70 1.50 -5.66
CA ASN A 27 9.43 0.42 -4.72
C ASN A 27 8.28 -0.47 -5.22
N GLY A 28 8.34 -0.89 -6.49
CA GLY A 28 7.22 -1.57 -7.13
C GLY A 28 7.20 -3.08 -7.04
N ASP A 29 8.15 -3.71 -6.35
CA ASP A 29 8.25 -5.17 -6.38
C ASP A 29 7.29 -5.89 -5.45
N GLY A 30 6.78 -5.20 -4.43
CA GLY A 30 5.82 -5.81 -3.52
C GLY A 30 5.02 -4.76 -2.79
N PHE A 31 3.78 -5.10 -2.47
CA PHE A 31 2.87 -4.26 -1.71
C PHE A 31 2.25 -5.09 -0.61
N GLY A 32 2.22 -4.54 0.59
CA GLY A 32 1.52 -5.15 1.71
C GLY A 32 0.73 -4.10 2.46
N ALA A 33 -0.41 -4.49 3.00
CA ALA A 33 -1.19 -3.61 3.86
C ALA A 33 -1.85 -4.42 4.97
N ALA A 34 -2.02 -3.78 6.12
CA ALA A 34 -2.70 -4.39 7.26
C ALA A 34 -3.57 -3.34 7.94
N TRP A 35 -4.77 -3.74 8.31
CA TRP A 35 -5.69 -2.87 9.05
C TRP A 35 -6.57 -3.72 9.96
N SER A 36 -7.16 -3.06 10.96
CA SER A 36 -8.08 -3.72 11.87
C SER A 36 -9.50 -3.19 11.63
N ASP A 37 -10.48 -4.10 11.70
CA ASP A 37 -11.89 -3.71 11.66
C ASP A 37 -12.51 -3.59 13.06
N GLY A 38 -11.65 -3.61 14.10
CA GLY A 38 -12.08 -3.58 15.49
C GLY A 38 -12.27 -4.97 16.09
N LYS A 39 -12.26 -6.02 15.27
CA LYS A 39 -12.41 -7.41 15.71
C LYS A 39 -11.23 -8.27 15.31
N LYS A 40 -10.73 -8.08 14.09
CA LYS A 40 -9.58 -8.85 13.60
C LYS A 40 -8.74 -8.00 12.67
N VAL A 41 -7.53 -8.47 12.42
CA VAL A 41 -6.59 -7.83 11.49
C VAL A 41 -6.78 -8.43 10.10
N HIS A 42 -6.90 -7.56 9.12
CA HIS A 42 -6.94 -7.93 7.70
C HIS A 42 -5.61 -7.61 7.07
N THR A 43 -5.16 -8.43 6.13
CA THR A 43 -3.93 -8.18 5.39
C THR A 43 -4.13 -8.44 3.90
N ILE A 44 -3.39 -7.71 3.08
CA ILE A 44 -3.33 -7.90 1.63
C ILE A 44 -1.87 -7.88 1.22
N LYS A 45 -1.48 -8.77 0.30
CA LYS A 45 -0.16 -8.77 -0.32
C LYS A 45 -0.30 -8.89 -1.83
N LEU A 46 0.45 -8.06 -2.55
CA LEU A 46 0.47 -8.09 -4.01
C LEU A 46 1.91 -8.07 -4.50
N LEU A 47 2.20 -8.85 -5.53
CA LEU A 47 3.50 -8.88 -6.20
C LEU A 47 3.40 -8.12 -7.52
N ASP A 48 4.37 -7.25 -7.76
CA ASP A 48 4.47 -6.46 -8.99
C ASP A 48 3.14 -5.78 -9.38
N PRO A 49 2.47 -5.09 -8.43
CA PRO A 49 1.18 -4.48 -8.74
C PRO A 49 1.33 -3.27 -9.64
N THR A 50 0.29 -3.00 -10.43
CA THR A 50 0.21 -1.73 -11.16
C THR A 50 -0.34 -0.64 -10.23
N ALA A 51 -0.11 0.62 -10.61
CA ALA A 51 -0.67 1.75 -9.85
C ALA A 51 -2.20 1.69 -9.83
N LYS A 52 -2.81 1.26 -10.93
CA LYS A 52 -4.26 1.13 -11.03
C LYS A 52 -4.78 0.07 -10.06
N GLU A 53 -4.10 -1.08 -9.98
CA GLU A 53 -4.47 -2.13 -9.03
C GLU A 53 -4.36 -1.64 -7.60
N LEU A 54 -3.30 -0.92 -7.27
CA LEU A 54 -3.11 -0.38 -5.91
C LEU A 54 -4.19 0.65 -5.57
N ALA A 55 -4.54 1.52 -6.51
CA ALA A 55 -5.59 2.49 -6.29
C ALA A 55 -6.93 1.80 -6.05
N TYR A 56 -7.21 0.73 -6.78
CA TYR A 56 -8.43 -0.04 -6.59
C TYR A 56 -8.47 -0.68 -5.19
N VAL A 57 -7.42 -1.38 -4.81
CA VAL A 57 -7.33 -2.03 -3.50
C VAL A 57 -7.43 -0.99 -2.39
N TYR A 58 -6.73 0.13 -2.54
CA TYR A 58 -6.76 1.20 -1.56
C TYR A 58 -8.18 1.73 -1.36
N ASN A 59 -8.87 2.04 -2.44
CA ASN A 59 -10.22 2.61 -2.35
C ASN A 59 -11.23 1.60 -1.81
N GLN A 60 -11.05 0.31 -2.10
CA GLN A 60 -11.99 -0.72 -1.64
C GLN A 60 -11.77 -1.10 -0.18
N HIS A 61 -10.54 -1.07 0.33
CA HIS A 61 -10.23 -1.70 1.62
C HIS A 61 -9.55 -0.80 2.64
N ILE A 62 -8.84 0.22 2.21
CA ILE A 62 -7.91 0.95 3.09
C ILE A 62 -8.36 2.39 3.35
N LYS A 63 -8.91 3.07 2.35
CA LYS A 63 -9.29 4.46 2.46
C LYS A 63 -10.30 4.66 3.61
N GLY A 64 -10.05 5.67 4.44
CA GLY A 64 -10.90 5.97 5.58
C GLY A 64 -10.58 5.16 6.82
N ARG A 65 -9.51 4.36 6.81
CA ARG A 65 -9.13 3.52 7.93
C ARG A 65 -7.72 3.82 8.40
N ASP A 66 -7.42 3.45 9.64
CA ASP A 66 -6.05 3.35 10.10
C ASP A 66 -5.45 2.07 9.52
N ALA A 67 -4.35 2.20 8.81
CA ALA A 67 -3.70 1.05 8.17
C ALA A 67 -2.20 1.31 8.03
N ILE A 68 -1.45 0.23 7.99
CA ILE A 68 -0.01 0.28 7.67
C ILE A 68 0.14 -0.27 6.27
N ILE A 69 0.84 0.48 5.42
CA ILE A 69 1.12 0.09 4.04
C ILE A 69 2.63 -0.02 3.86
N HIS A 70 3.07 -1.09 3.22
CA HIS A 70 4.48 -1.33 2.96
C HIS A 70 4.69 -1.57 1.47
N LEU A 71 5.62 -0.81 0.89
CA LEU A 71 6.04 -0.98 -0.51
C LEU A 71 7.50 -1.38 -0.51
N ARG A 72 7.80 -2.44 -1.23
CA ARG A 72 9.12 -3.04 -1.20
C ARG A 72 9.81 -2.95 -2.56
N MET A 73 11.11 -2.67 -2.54
CA MET A 73 11.96 -2.76 -3.70
C MET A 73 12.86 -3.99 -3.57
N ARG A 74 12.88 -4.81 -4.63
CA ARG A 74 13.73 -5.98 -4.67
C ARG A 74 15.20 -5.57 -4.76
N THR A 75 16.03 -6.30 -4.04
CA THR A 75 17.49 -6.15 -4.11
C THR A 75 18.01 -7.12 -5.18
N HIS A 76 18.88 -6.62 -6.04
CA HIS A 76 19.52 -7.46 -7.07
C HIS A 76 20.96 -7.74 -6.73
#